data_bc774669711e6c5628cb7b65d8253edd
#
_entry.id   bc774669711e6c5628cb7b65d8253edd
#
_cell.length_a   1.000
_cell.length_b   1.000
_cell.length_c   1.000
_cell.angle_alpha   90.00
_cell.angle_beta   90.00
_cell.angle_gamma   90.00
#
_symmetry.space_group_name_H-M   'P 1'
#
loop_
_entity.id
_entity.type
_entity.pdbx_description
1 polymer ?
#
loop_
_entity_poly.entity_id
_entity_poly.type
_entity_poly.pdbx_seq_one_letter_code
_entity_poly.pdbx_strand_id
1 'polypeptide(L)'
;RNGIKVEQALDDFQITAAQDYRSGRTLKKTFIQGTYIVTTQQPKHLLINTIMARNLEIEDSVMYDMATWSAPLAYNLDAYSTTGGYTVKTKQVSQEVAFNGSVINNEAQYAYVIDWSQRNAPQALAQLWAKKYNVRSAFEPFYVGDQTFSAGTLIVLRGRNLERKDQMDQEIKAIAQNAGVEIMGFNSGRVMAGMDLANGRNVPIKQPKVALLVEPPFSTYTAGQIYFLFDWQTGLPIDRIKATALQQSSSPKFGGRSRSVDLKDYDVLILPNGGSGLSELFKEEALDEIKDWVNEGGTLIATEGAASFFTKESSDFTEISLKKYPKDSSLMARSLPYDQRTAYEGKKRIPGTALNAKIDITHPLAFGLKAELYTLKFGTDVLLSNAALETVGSYGTLNQLNVAGYASPENLSHLAGNTFAGVVSMGRGKVVYLIDNTQYRMFWMGPSRMMQNAVMQIPGY
;
A
#
# COMPACT_ATOMS: atom_id res chain seq x y z
N ARG A 1 -16.08 -19.09 -2.52
CA ARG A 1 -15.86 -19.65 -1.15
C ARG A 1 -17.08 -19.42 -0.23
N ASN A 2 -17.72 -18.27 -0.29
CA ASN A 2 -18.85 -17.92 0.59
C ASN A 2 -20.23 -18.31 0.01
N GLY A 3 -20.29 -19.03 -1.09
CA GLY A 3 -21.53 -19.40 -1.76
C GLY A 3 -22.25 -18.27 -2.48
N ILE A 4 -21.56 -17.15 -2.74
CA ILE A 4 -22.07 -16.05 -3.55
C ILE A 4 -21.94 -16.44 -5.03
N LYS A 5 -23.03 -16.33 -5.77
CA LYS A 5 -23.06 -16.54 -7.22
C LYS A 5 -22.52 -15.28 -7.90
N VAL A 6 -21.55 -15.46 -8.78
CA VAL A 6 -20.96 -14.42 -9.60
C VAL A 6 -21.16 -14.80 -11.06
N GLU A 7 -21.53 -13.85 -11.87
CA GLU A 7 -21.71 -13.98 -13.31
C GLU A 7 -20.70 -13.12 -14.05
N GLN A 8 -20.39 -13.46 -15.29
CA GLN A 8 -19.54 -12.68 -16.19
C GLN A 8 -20.31 -12.39 -17.47
N ALA A 9 -20.35 -11.14 -17.87
CA ALA A 9 -20.98 -10.67 -19.10
C ALA A 9 -20.29 -11.29 -20.34
N LEU A 10 -21.09 -11.76 -21.29
CA LEU A 10 -20.62 -12.32 -22.56
C LEU A 10 -20.58 -11.29 -23.70
N ASP A 11 -21.28 -10.18 -23.52
CA ASP A 11 -21.37 -9.08 -24.48
C ASP A 11 -21.25 -7.74 -23.74
N ASP A 12 -20.97 -6.67 -24.46
CA ASP A 12 -21.07 -5.31 -23.96
C ASP A 12 -22.53 -4.98 -23.59
N PHE A 13 -22.74 -4.23 -22.53
CA PHE A 13 -24.07 -3.82 -22.10
C PHE A 13 -24.06 -2.45 -21.46
N GLN A 14 -25.24 -1.86 -21.34
CA GLN A 14 -25.40 -0.51 -20.82
C GLN A 14 -26.37 -0.47 -19.64
N ILE A 15 -26.01 0.30 -18.63
CA ILE A 15 -26.86 0.63 -17.49
C ILE A 15 -27.11 2.15 -17.53
N THR A 16 -28.37 2.55 -17.48
CA THR A 16 -28.76 3.97 -17.55
C THR A 16 -28.54 4.70 -16.22
N ALA A 17 -28.63 3.99 -15.10
CA ALA A 17 -28.48 4.51 -13.74
C ALA A 17 -27.49 3.65 -12.96
N ALA A 18 -26.22 3.72 -13.32
CA ALA A 18 -25.14 3.07 -12.60
C ALA A 18 -24.55 4.05 -11.56
N GLN A 19 -24.58 3.70 -10.29
CA GLN A 19 -23.93 4.47 -9.23
C GLN A 19 -22.46 4.08 -9.14
N ASP A 20 -21.58 5.01 -9.44
CA ASP A 20 -20.14 4.85 -9.34
C ASP A 20 -19.68 4.84 -7.86
N TYR A 21 -18.95 3.82 -7.47
CA TYR A 21 -18.42 3.70 -6.10
C TYR A 21 -17.43 4.81 -5.75
N ARG A 22 -16.70 5.35 -6.71
CA ARG A 22 -15.70 6.39 -6.47
C ARG A 22 -16.38 7.73 -6.19
N SER A 23 -17.14 8.23 -7.13
CA SER A 23 -17.77 9.54 -7.03
C SER A 23 -19.09 9.54 -6.26
N GLY A 24 -19.73 8.38 -6.09
CA GLY A 24 -21.10 8.25 -5.57
C GLY A 24 -22.18 8.76 -6.53
N ARG A 25 -21.80 9.20 -7.74
CA ARG A 25 -22.73 9.76 -8.73
C ARG A 25 -23.40 8.66 -9.53
N THR A 26 -24.67 8.87 -9.87
CA THR A 26 -25.38 8.02 -10.79
C THR A 26 -25.20 8.53 -12.22
N LEU A 27 -24.79 7.63 -13.11
CA LEU A 27 -24.51 7.98 -14.51
C LEU A 27 -24.89 6.84 -15.46
N LYS A 28 -25.05 7.17 -16.73
CA LYS A 28 -25.18 6.18 -17.80
C LYS A 28 -23.79 5.59 -18.10
N LYS A 29 -23.65 4.26 -18.02
CA LYS A 29 -22.38 3.58 -18.20
C LYS A 29 -22.50 2.38 -19.13
N THR A 30 -21.54 2.26 -20.05
CA THR A 30 -21.35 1.05 -20.84
C THR A 30 -20.30 0.18 -20.16
N PHE A 31 -20.63 -1.09 -20.00
CA PHE A 31 -19.75 -2.12 -19.45
C PHE A 31 -19.33 -3.05 -20.58
N ILE A 32 -18.07 -3.41 -20.60
CA ILE A 32 -17.51 -4.26 -21.64
C ILE A 32 -17.75 -5.75 -21.31
N GLN A 33 -17.68 -6.59 -22.35
CA GLN A 33 -17.60 -8.03 -22.22
C GLN A 33 -16.55 -8.41 -21.15
N GLY A 34 -16.85 -9.42 -20.34
CA GLY A 34 -15.98 -9.86 -19.25
C GLY A 34 -16.25 -9.17 -17.91
N THR A 35 -17.08 -8.13 -17.85
CA THR A 35 -17.49 -7.49 -16.60
C THR A 35 -18.15 -8.50 -15.66
N TYR A 36 -17.72 -8.50 -14.38
CA TYR A 36 -18.32 -9.34 -13.35
C TYR A 36 -19.59 -8.72 -12.79
N ILE A 37 -20.61 -9.53 -12.59
CA ILE A 37 -21.93 -9.14 -12.10
C ILE A 37 -22.28 -9.97 -10.87
N VAL A 38 -22.69 -9.28 -9.81
CA VAL A 38 -23.14 -9.90 -8.57
C VAL A 38 -24.54 -9.37 -8.26
N THR A 39 -25.55 -10.23 -8.39
CA THR A 39 -26.92 -9.86 -8.02
C THR A 39 -27.16 -10.04 -6.53
N THR A 40 -27.93 -9.14 -5.93
CA THR A 40 -28.41 -9.28 -4.54
C THR A 40 -29.59 -10.25 -4.43
N GLN A 41 -30.22 -10.66 -5.55
CA GLN A 41 -31.33 -11.62 -5.58
C GLN A 41 -30.83 -13.06 -5.40
N GLN A 42 -30.19 -13.33 -4.29
CA GLN A 42 -29.68 -14.66 -3.92
C GLN A 42 -29.66 -14.83 -2.40
N PRO A 43 -29.60 -16.08 -1.88
CA PRO A 43 -29.70 -16.35 -0.44
C PRO A 43 -28.68 -15.60 0.43
N LYS A 44 -27.53 -15.24 -0.11
CA LYS A 44 -26.46 -14.50 0.57
C LYS A 44 -26.58 -12.97 0.46
N HIS A 45 -27.75 -12.43 0.18
CA HIS A 45 -27.96 -10.99 -0.06
C HIS A 45 -27.47 -10.10 1.11
N LEU A 46 -27.65 -10.51 2.35
CA LEU A 46 -27.15 -9.75 3.52
C LEU A 46 -25.63 -9.64 3.51
N LEU A 47 -24.94 -10.76 3.27
CA LEU A 47 -23.47 -10.75 3.17
C LEU A 47 -23.01 -9.90 2.00
N ILE A 48 -23.65 -9.99 0.84
CA ILE A 48 -23.33 -9.18 -0.33
C ILE A 48 -23.49 -7.69 -0.01
N ASN A 49 -24.64 -7.31 0.58
CA ASN A 49 -24.89 -5.93 0.96
C ASN A 49 -23.82 -5.41 1.94
N THR A 50 -23.45 -6.21 2.93
CA THR A 50 -22.43 -5.81 3.92
C THR A 50 -21.06 -5.55 3.27
N ILE A 51 -20.59 -6.47 2.41
CA ILE A 51 -19.24 -6.40 1.85
C ILE A 51 -19.14 -5.61 0.55
N MET A 52 -20.27 -5.36 -0.12
CA MET A 52 -20.32 -4.65 -1.39
C MET A 52 -20.94 -3.26 -1.28
N ALA A 53 -21.66 -2.93 -0.21
CA ALA A 53 -22.24 -1.61 -0.07
C ALA A 53 -21.16 -0.51 -0.04
N ARG A 54 -21.40 0.56 -0.79
CA ARG A 54 -20.52 1.73 -0.75
C ARG A 54 -20.57 2.40 0.61
N ASN A 55 -21.75 2.54 1.16
CA ASN A 55 -21.97 3.16 2.47
C ASN A 55 -22.99 2.33 3.25
N LEU A 56 -22.75 2.15 4.54
CA LEU A 56 -23.67 1.53 5.48
C LEU A 56 -24.25 2.62 6.38
N GLU A 57 -25.56 2.58 6.61
CA GLU A 57 -26.18 3.41 7.64
C GLU A 57 -25.79 2.85 9.00
N ILE A 58 -25.21 3.69 9.86
CA ILE A 58 -24.77 3.34 11.20
C ILE A 58 -25.61 4.17 12.18
N GLU A 59 -26.47 3.51 12.91
CA GLU A 59 -27.38 4.15 13.89
C GLU A 59 -26.65 4.49 15.19
N ASP A 60 -25.66 3.66 15.60
CA ASP A 60 -24.92 3.85 16.84
C ASP A 60 -23.76 4.84 16.69
N SER A 61 -23.85 5.95 17.41
CA SER A 61 -22.80 7.00 17.42
C SER A 61 -21.50 6.60 18.16
N VAL A 62 -21.53 5.52 18.93
CA VAL A 62 -20.35 5.03 19.68
C VAL A 62 -19.41 4.21 18.82
N MET A 63 -19.92 3.60 17.76
CA MET A 63 -19.18 2.84 16.74
C MET A 63 -18.17 1.84 17.32
N TYR A 64 -18.63 0.63 17.56
CA TYR A 64 -17.82 -0.43 18.16
C TYR A 64 -16.73 -0.95 17.20
N ASP A 65 -17.02 -1.04 15.88
CA ASP A 65 -16.09 -1.55 14.86
C ASP A 65 -15.96 -0.52 13.72
N MET A 66 -15.15 -0.86 12.71
CA MET A 66 -14.93 0.03 11.56
C MET A 66 -16.25 0.39 10.85
N ALA A 67 -16.31 1.65 10.39
CA ALA A 67 -17.52 2.23 9.82
C ALA A 67 -17.80 1.78 8.37
N THR A 68 -16.90 1.04 7.72
CA THR A 68 -17.09 0.57 6.33
C THR A 68 -16.38 -0.74 6.06
N TRP A 69 -17.07 -1.64 5.34
CA TRP A 69 -16.57 -2.94 4.90
C TRP A 69 -16.63 -3.10 3.38
N SER A 70 -16.69 -2.00 2.63
CA SER A 70 -16.82 -2.02 1.18
C SER A 70 -15.60 -2.64 0.49
N ALA A 71 -15.72 -3.87 0.02
CA ALA A 71 -14.66 -4.54 -0.74
C ALA A 71 -14.28 -3.80 -2.02
N PRO A 72 -15.21 -3.23 -2.81
CA PRO A 72 -14.83 -2.42 -3.97
C PRO A 72 -13.91 -1.25 -3.63
N LEU A 73 -14.16 -0.56 -2.53
CA LEU A 73 -13.29 0.53 -2.05
C LEU A 73 -11.97 -0.02 -1.48
N ALA A 74 -12.04 -1.08 -0.68
CA ALA A 74 -10.88 -1.70 -0.04
C ALA A 74 -9.83 -2.20 -1.05
N TYR A 75 -10.28 -2.67 -2.21
CA TYR A 75 -9.41 -3.14 -3.29
C TYR A 75 -9.21 -2.12 -4.42
N ASN A 76 -9.73 -0.91 -4.26
CA ASN A 76 -9.68 0.17 -5.28
C ASN A 76 -10.17 -0.28 -6.67
N LEU A 77 -11.30 -1.01 -6.70
CA LEU A 77 -11.89 -1.53 -7.92
C LEU A 77 -12.72 -0.48 -8.65
N ASP A 78 -12.81 -0.61 -9.97
CA ASP A 78 -13.82 0.09 -10.78
C ASP A 78 -15.15 -0.64 -10.61
N ALA A 79 -15.98 -0.18 -9.68
CA ALA A 79 -17.22 -0.83 -9.30
C ALA A 79 -18.41 0.13 -9.37
N TYR A 80 -19.56 -0.46 -9.69
CA TYR A 80 -20.83 0.27 -9.85
C TYR A 80 -21.95 -0.54 -9.23
N SER A 81 -22.93 0.13 -8.64
CA SER A 81 -24.18 -0.50 -8.21
C SER A 81 -25.38 0.05 -9.00
N THR A 82 -26.42 -0.75 -9.13
CA THR A 82 -27.68 -0.33 -9.76
C THR A 82 -28.85 -1.06 -9.15
N THR A 83 -29.99 -0.37 -9.05
CA THR A 83 -31.30 -0.98 -8.78
C THR A 83 -32.13 -1.13 -10.07
N GLY A 84 -31.62 -0.60 -11.19
CA GLY A 84 -32.26 -0.67 -12.50
C GLY A 84 -32.05 -2.02 -13.18
N GLY A 85 -32.98 -2.35 -14.09
CA GLY A 85 -32.85 -3.53 -14.95
C GLY A 85 -31.73 -3.34 -16.00
N TYR A 86 -31.11 -4.44 -16.36
CA TYR A 86 -30.16 -4.53 -17.48
C TYR A 86 -30.44 -5.84 -18.24
N THR A 87 -30.02 -5.88 -19.50
CA THR A 87 -30.12 -7.08 -20.33
C THR A 87 -28.74 -7.38 -20.92
N VAL A 88 -28.19 -8.53 -20.54
CA VAL A 88 -26.93 -9.06 -21.09
C VAL A 88 -26.91 -10.57 -20.93
N LYS A 89 -26.31 -11.26 -21.89
CA LYS A 89 -26.01 -12.69 -21.73
C LYS A 89 -24.86 -12.86 -20.74
N THR A 90 -25.03 -13.78 -19.79
CA THR A 90 -24.01 -14.05 -18.78
C THR A 90 -23.65 -15.53 -18.76
N LYS A 91 -22.47 -15.81 -18.22
CA LYS A 91 -22.08 -17.16 -17.77
C LYS A 91 -21.77 -17.13 -16.29
N GLN A 92 -22.17 -18.18 -15.57
CA GLN A 92 -21.80 -18.32 -14.17
C GLN A 92 -20.30 -18.59 -14.04
N VAL A 93 -19.64 -17.88 -13.12
CA VAL A 93 -18.26 -18.13 -12.71
C VAL A 93 -18.28 -19.28 -11.70
N SER A 94 -17.95 -20.48 -12.15
CA SER A 94 -18.01 -21.71 -11.36
C SER A 94 -16.76 -22.00 -10.53
N GLN A 95 -15.65 -21.41 -10.91
CA GLN A 95 -14.35 -21.60 -10.25
C GLN A 95 -13.67 -20.26 -10.01
N GLU A 96 -12.78 -20.23 -9.03
CA GLU A 96 -11.87 -19.10 -8.83
C GLU A 96 -11.09 -18.89 -10.15
N VAL A 97 -11.16 -17.67 -10.69
CA VAL A 97 -10.43 -17.33 -11.92
C VAL A 97 -8.95 -17.32 -11.55
N ALA A 98 -8.26 -18.42 -11.87
CA ALA A 98 -6.82 -18.45 -11.77
C ALA A 98 -6.24 -17.51 -12.84
N PHE A 99 -5.46 -16.53 -12.44
CA PHE A 99 -4.71 -15.72 -13.37
C PHE A 99 -3.50 -16.54 -13.85
N ASN A 100 -3.61 -17.13 -15.03
CA ASN A 100 -2.53 -17.87 -15.64
C ASN A 100 -1.56 -16.85 -16.27
N GLY A 101 -0.42 -16.67 -15.63
CA GLY A 101 0.62 -15.80 -16.18
C GLY A 101 1.16 -16.32 -17.50
N SER A 102 1.57 -15.43 -18.36
CA SER A 102 2.05 -15.72 -19.72
C SER A 102 3.28 -14.91 -20.08
N VAL A 103 4.01 -15.39 -21.08
CA VAL A 103 5.11 -14.63 -21.70
C VAL A 103 4.75 -14.36 -23.16
N ILE A 104 4.64 -13.08 -23.50
CA ILE A 104 4.49 -12.62 -24.88
C ILE A 104 5.88 -12.47 -25.46
N ASN A 105 6.13 -13.00 -26.66
CA ASN A 105 7.44 -13.03 -27.30
C ASN A 105 8.49 -13.71 -26.38
N ASN A 106 8.24 -15.00 -26.08
CA ASN A 106 9.22 -15.85 -25.41
C ASN A 106 10.48 -15.98 -26.30
N GLU A 107 11.65 -16.21 -25.70
CA GLU A 107 12.96 -16.21 -26.39
C GLU A 107 13.37 -14.82 -26.93
N ALA A 108 12.96 -13.77 -26.26
CA ALA A 108 13.33 -12.40 -26.57
C ALA A 108 14.85 -12.21 -26.56
N GLN A 109 15.38 -11.49 -27.57
CA GLN A 109 16.84 -11.36 -27.73
C GLN A 109 17.46 -10.27 -26.85
N TYR A 110 16.66 -9.32 -26.32
CA TYR A 110 17.21 -8.14 -25.63
C TYR A 110 16.80 -8.07 -24.15
N ALA A 111 15.50 -8.14 -23.84
CA ALA A 111 15.02 -7.96 -22.47
C ALA A 111 13.65 -8.62 -22.24
N TYR A 112 13.36 -8.87 -20.97
CA TYR A 112 12.01 -9.16 -20.47
C TYR A 112 11.53 -8.03 -19.57
N VAL A 113 10.25 -7.67 -19.70
CA VAL A 113 9.64 -6.54 -19.01
C VAL A 113 8.38 -6.99 -18.29
N ILE A 114 8.17 -6.53 -17.05
CA ILE A 114 7.00 -6.80 -16.24
C ILE A 114 6.43 -5.46 -15.77
N ASP A 115 5.24 -5.10 -16.24
CA ASP A 115 4.58 -3.87 -15.81
C ASP A 115 4.32 -3.91 -14.30
N TRP A 116 4.80 -2.89 -13.59
CA TRP A 116 4.67 -2.79 -12.14
C TRP A 116 3.25 -2.55 -11.66
N SER A 117 2.33 -2.11 -12.53
CA SER A 117 0.91 -1.96 -12.22
C SER A 117 0.19 -3.30 -12.01
N GLN A 118 0.75 -4.42 -12.50
CA GLN A 118 0.20 -5.75 -12.27
C GLN A 118 0.25 -6.09 -10.77
N ARG A 119 -0.87 -6.59 -10.24
CA ARG A 119 -1.01 -6.87 -8.80
C ARG A 119 0.14 -7.71 -8.24
N ASN A 120 0.54 -8.73 -8.95
CA ASN A 120 1.55 -9.70 -8.50
C ASN A 120 2.97 -9.40 -9.02
N ALA A 121 3.23 -8.22 -9.62
CA ALA A 121 4.57 -7.83 -10.03
C ALA A 121 5.61 -7.89 -8.87
N PRO A 122 5.29 -7.55 -7.61
CA PRO A 122 6.19 -7.75 -6.48
C PRO A 122 6.57 -9.21 -6.24
N GLN A 123 5.63 -10.14 -6.44
CA GLN A 123 5.91 -11.59 -6.32
C GLN A 123 6.86 -12.06 -7.44
N ALA A 124 6.68 -11.56 -8.66
CA ALA A 124 7.60 -11.83 -9.76
C ALA A 124 9.01 -11.28 -9.48
N LEU A 125 9.11 -10.06 -8.91
CA LEU A 125 10.38 -9.47 -8.52
C LEU A 125 11.10 -10.30 -7.44
N ALA A 126 10.39 -10.74 -6.41
CA ALA A 126 10.96 -11.61 -5.37
C ALA A 126 11.51 -12.92 -5.96
N GLN A 127 10.80 -13.53 -6.92
CA GLN A 127 11.27 -14.74 -7.62
C GLN A 127 12.49 -14.47 -8.52
N LEU A 128 12.53 -13.31 -9.19
CA LEU A 128 13.71 -12.88 -9.96
C LEU A 128 14.94 -12.73 -9.06
N TRP A 129 14.79 -12.07 -7.91
CA TRP A 129 15.87 -11.90 -6.94
C TRP A 129 16.33 -13.24 -6.33
N ALA A 130 15.40 -14.12 -5.98
CA ALA A 130 15.72 -15.47 -5.48
C ALA A 130 16.58 -16.27 -6.49
N LYS A 131 16.40 -16.01 -7.79
CA LYS A 131 17.20 -16.59 -8.87
C LYS A 131 18.43 -15.74 -9.25
N LYS A 132 18.73 -14.68 -8.50
CA LYS A 132 19.89 -13.82 -8.70
C LYS A 132 19.89 -13.05 -10.04
N TYR A 133 18.72 -12.70 -10.55
CA TYR A 133 18.62 -11.79 -11.69
C TYR A 133 18.98 -10.34 -11.30
N ASN A 134 19.73 -9.69 -12.17
CA ASN A 134 19.90 -8.24 -12.14
C ASN A 134 18.67 -7.60 -12.76
N VAL A 135 17.90 -6.91 -11.93
CA VAL A 135 16.64 -6.25 -12.32
C VAL A 135 16.81 -4.74 -12.23
N ARG A 136 16.23 -4.02 -13.16
CA ARG A 136 16.13 -2.56 -13.12
C ARG A 136 14.67 -2.15 -13.03
N SER A 137 14.42 -1.02 -12.41
CA SER A 137 13.13 -0.34 -12.35
C SER A 137 13.11 0.81 -13.34
N ALA A 138 12.06 0.91 -14.14
CA ALA A 138 11.88 2.03 -15.06
C ALA A 138 11.62 3.32 -14.27
N PHE A 139 12.42 4.36 -14.52
CA PHE A 139 12.30 5.64 -13.81
C PHE A 139 11.00 6.39 -14.16
N GLU A 140 10.57 6.27 -15.40
CA GLU A 140 9.36 6.92 -15.92
C GLU A 140 8.56 5.95 -16.80
N PRO A 141 7.27 6.23 -17.08
CA PRO A 141 6.50 5.45 -18.03
C PRO A 141 7.12 5.43 -19.42
N PHE A 142 6.95 4.33 -20.16
CA PHE A 142 7.38 4.23 -21.55
C PHE A 142 6.34 3.48 -22.39
N TYR A 143 6.46 3.61 -23.73
CA TYR A 143 5.46 3.13 -24.68
C TYR A 143 6.12 2.28 -25.77
N VAL A 144 5.51 1.14 -26.08
CA VAL A 144 5.93 0.26 -27.18
C VAL A 144 4.68 -0.25 -27.91
N GLY A 145 4.54 0.13 -29.19
CA GLY A 145 3.27 -0.09 -29.91
C GLY A 145 2.12 0.61 -29.20
N ASP A 146 1.03 -0.09 -29.01
CA ASP A 146 -0.16 0.40 -28.30
C ASP A 146 -0.09 0.14 -26.78
N GLN A 147 1.02 -0.39 -26.29
CA GLN A 147 1.16 -0.74 -24.87
C GLN A 147 1.89 0.35 -24.09
N THR A 148 1.38 0.63 -22.90
CA THR A 148 1.94 1.55 -21.92
C THR A 148 2.48 0.77 -20.74
N PHE A 149 3.71 1.07 -20.35
CA PHE A 149 4.35 0.52 -19.17
C PHE A 149 4.50 1.62 -18.11
N SER A 150 4.07 1.35 -16.89
CA SER A 150 4.10 2.33 -15.80
C SER A 150 5.53 2.57 -15.30
N ALA A 151 5.78 3.69 -14.62
CA ALA A 151 6.97 3.87 -13.83
C ALA A 151 7.08 2.73 -12.79
N GLY A 152 8.30 2.30 -12.47
CA GLY A 152 8.55 1.12 -11.64
C GLY A 152 8.56 -0.21 -12.40
N THR A 153 8.17 -0.23 -13.68
CA THR A 153 8.19 -1.43 -14.52
C THR A 153 9.55 -2.12 -14.46
N LEU A 154 9.52 -3.43 -14.23
CA LEU A 154 10.74 -4.23 -14.08
C LEU A 154 11.34 -4.54 -15.45
N ILE A 155 12.65 -4.36 -15.57
CA ILE A 155 13.42 -4.60 -16.80
C ILE A 155 14.54 -5.59 -16.49
N VAL A 156 14.49 -6.75 -17.14
CA VAL A 156 15.50 -7.81 -17.05
C VAL A 156 16.27 -7.87 -18.37
N LEU A 157 17.41 -7.20 -18.43
CA LEU A 157 18.25 -7.17 -19.63
C LEU A 157 19.05 -8.47 -19.76
N ARG A 158 19.01 -9.13 -20.93
CA ARG A 158 19.84 -10.34 -21.20
C ARG A 158 21.33 -10.04 -21.02
N GLY A 159 21.80 -8.92 -21.56
CA GLY A 159 23.21 -8.55 -21.47
C GLY A 159 23.73 -8.28 -20.05
N ARG A 160 22.84 -8.13 -19.06
CA ARG A 160 23.20 -7.98 -17.65
C ARG A 160 22.99 -9.27 -16.84
N ASN A 161 22.55 -10.37 -17.49
CA ASN A 161 22.24 -11.65 -16.87
C ASN A 161 22.87 -12.81 -17.66
N LEU A 162 24.09 -12.63 -18.15
CA LEU A 162 24.77 -13.59 -19.02
C LEU A 162 24.99 -14.96 -18.37
N GLU A 163 25.16 -15.01 -17.05
CA GLU A 163 25.31 -16.25 -16.28
C GLU A 163 24.05 -17.13 -16.32
N ARG A 164 22.90 -16.53 -16.68
CA ARG A 164 21.60 -17.20 -16.73
C ARG A 164 21.04 -17.33 -18.16
N LYS A 165 21.81 -16.97 -19.17
CA LYS A 165 21.33 -16.84 -20.56
C LYS A 165 20.64 -18.10 -21.08
N ASP A 166 21.17 -19.29 -20.77
CA ASP A 166 20.70 -20.57 -21.30
C ASP A 166 19.42 -21.07 -20.61
N GLN A 167 19.12 -20.53 -19.40
CA GLN A 167 17.96 -20.91 -18.57
C GLN A 167 16.89 -19.82 -18.54
N MET A 168 17.24 -18.61 -18.99
CA MET A 168 16.43 -17.39 -18.80
C MET A 168 15.00 -17.56 -19.32
N ASP A 169 14.82 -18.03 -20.53
CA ASP A 169 13.50 -18.14 -21.16
C ASP A 169 12.57 -19.09 -20.41
N GLN A 170 13.12 -20.24 -19.98
CA GLN A 170 12.39 -21.21 -19.18
C GLN A 170 12.07 -20.66 -17.78
N GLU A 171 13.03 -20.00 -17.13
CA GLU A 171 12.83 -19.43 -15.80
C GLU A 171 11.85 -18.27 -15.81
N ILE A 172 11.92 -17.37 -16.80
CA ILE A 172 10.97 -16.27 -16.99
C ILE A 172 9.55 -16.80 -17.20
N LYS A 173 9.40 -17.85 -18.01
CA LYS A 173 8.11 -18.51 -18.22
C LYS A 173 7.56 -19.11 -16.91
N ALA A 174 8.42 -19.77 -16.12
CA ALA A 174 8.02 -20.30 -14.82
C ALA A 174 7.62 -19.18 -13.83
N ILE A 175 8.36 -18.07 -13.80
CA ILE A 175 8.03 -16.90 -12.98
C ILE A 175 6.69 -16.31 -13.39
N ALA A 176 6.45 -16.12 -14.70
CA ALA A 176 5.16 -15.63 -15.19
C ALA A 176 4.01 -16.50 -14.67
N GLN A 177 4.11 -17.82 -14.84
CA GLN A 177 3.09 -18.78 -14.42
C GLN A 177 2.89 -18.80 -12.89
N ASN A 178 3.98 -18.85 -12.13
CA ASN A 178 3.92 -18.94 -10.66
C ASN A 178 3.39 -17.66 -10.00
N ALA A 179 3.78 -16.51 -10.52
CA ALA A 179 3.31 -15.22 -10.02
C ALA A 179 1.95 -14.82 -10.62
N GLY A 180 1.53 -15.44 -11.74
CA GLY A 180 0.32 -15.03 -12.44
C GLY A 180 0.45 -13.64 -13.04
N VAL A 181 1.58 -13.33 -13.69
CA VAL A 181 1.84 -12.05 -14.35
C VAL A 181 2.08 -12.23 -15.85
N GLU A 182 1.76 -11.21 -16.61
CA GLU A 182 2.16 -11.12 -18.00
C GLU A 182 3.57 -10.55 -18.09
N ILE A 183 4.47 -11.22 -18.76
CA ILE A 183 5.83 -10.80 -19.05
C ILE A 183 5.98 -10.59 -20.55
N MET A 184 6.51 -9.46 -20.96
CA MET A 184 6.73 -9.15 -22.36
C MET A 184 8.23 -9.22 -22.70
N GLY A 185 8.55 -9.97 -23.76
CA GLY A 185 9.89 -10.05 -24.32
C GLY A 185 10.14 -9.03 -25.42
N PHE A 186 11.31 -8.42 -25.42
CA PHE A 186 11.73 -7.41 -26.38
C PHE A 186 13.00 -7.83 -27.11
N ASN A 187 13.03 -7.63 -28.44
CA ASN A 187 14.20 -7.88 -29.28
C ASN A 187 15.08 -6.64 -29.48
N SER A 188 14.62 -5.48 -29.02
CA SER A 188 15.33 -4.20 -29.07
C SER A 188 15.17 -3.45 -27.75
N GLY A 189 16.16 -2.64 -27.39
CA GLY A 189 16.06 -1.76 -26.23
C GLY A 189 15.37 -0.43 -26.50
N ARG A 190 15.08 -0.12 -27.76
CA ARG A 190 14.42 1.14 -28.13
C ARG A 190 12.93 1.08 -27.90
N VAL A 191 12.38 2.16 -27.35
CA VAL A 191 10.96 2.38 -27.12
C VAL A 191 10.43 3.51 -28.02
N MET A 192 9.12 3.59 -28.20
CA MET A 192 8.52 4.64 -29.04
C MET A 192 8.49 6.00 -28.36
N ALA A 193 8.26 6.01 -27.04
CA ALA A 193 8.30 7.21 -26.22
C ALA A 193 8.67 6.82 -24.78
N GLY A 194 9.30 7.72 -24.04
CA GLY A 194 9.90 7.46 -22.74
C GLY A 194 11.37 7.05 -22.86
N MET A 195 11.91 6.45 -21.81
CA MET A 195 13.32 6.04 -21.78
C MET A 195 13.53 4.66 -22.38
N ASP A 196 14.55 4.51 -23.21
CA ASP A 196 15.02 3.21 -23.70
C ASP A 196 15.32 2.24 -22.53
N LEU A 197 15.10 0.94 -22.74
CA LEU A 197 15.20 -0.06 -21.68
C LEU A 197 16.55 -0.12 -20.96
N ALA A 198 17.63 0.17 -21.67
CA ALA A 198 18.98 0.22 -21.08
C ALA A 198 19.44 1.61 -20.65
N ASN A 199 18.55 2.60 -20.62
CA ASN A 199 18.90 3.96 -20.20
C ASN A 199 19.51 3.95 -18.78
N GLY A 200 20.53 4.76 -18.56
CA GLY A 200 21.23 4.86 -17.27
C GLY A 200 20.34 5.35 -16.11
N ARG A 201 19.28 6.10 -16.39
CA ARG A 201 18.30 6.54 -15.39
C ARG A 201 17.34 5.44 -14.92
N ASN A 202 17.20 4.32 -15.66
CA ASN A 202 16.51 3.16 -15.12
C ASN A 202 17.34 2.55 -13.99
N VAL A 203 16.77 2.50 -12.79
CA VAL A 203 17.50 2.26 -11.54
C VAL A 203 17.71 0.76 -11.32
N PRO A 204 18.94 0.28 -11.05
CA PRO A 204 19.14 -1.10 -10.59
C PRO A 204 18.52 -1.27 -9.18
N ILE A 205 17.65 -2.24 -9.04
CA ILE A 205 17.04 -2.59 -7.74
C ILE A 205 17.57 -3.95 -7.28
N LYS A 206 17.97 -4.01 -6.02
CA LYS A 206 18.52 -5.22 -5.39
C LYS A 206 17.55 -5.74 -4.35
N GLN A 207 17.61 -7.04 -4.07
CA GLN A 207 16.87 -7.63 -2.95
C GLN A 207 17.38 -7.03 -1.64
N PRO A 208 16.55 -6.29 -0.89
CA PRO A 208 16.94 -5.74 0.38
C PRO A 208 16.94 -6.82 1.47
N LYS A 209 17.80 -6.66 2.46
CA LYS A 209 17.71 -7.38 3.73
C LYS A 209 16.82 -6.57 4.68
N VAL A 210 15.69 -7.13 5.07
CA VAL A 210 14.59 -6.42 5.74
C VAL A 210 14.44 -6.89 7.17
N ALA A 211 14.44 -5.96 8.12
CA ALA A 211 14.07 -6.17 9.51
C ALA A 211 12.67 -5.61 9.79
N LEU A 212 11.83 -6.40 10.46
CA LEU A 212 10.53 -5.99 10.97
C LEU A 212 10.54 -6.09 12.49
N LEU A 213 10.33 -4.98 13.19
CA LEU A 213 10.18 -5.02 14.65
C LEU A 213 8.85 -5.67 15.04
N VAL A 214 8.93 -6.56 16.01
CA VAL A 214 7.77 -7.29 16.55
C VAL A 214 7.76 -7.18 18.08
N GLU A 215 6.64 -7.55 18.70
CA GLU A 215 6.40 -7.50 20.15
C GLU A 215 6.24 -6.05 20.69
N PRO A 216 5.69 -5.90 21.89
CA PRO A 216 5.50 -4.59 22.51
C PRO A 216 6.80 -3.77 22.55
N PRO A 217 6.70 -2.45 22.32
CA PRO A 217 5.51 -1.62 22.28
C PRO A 217 4.78 -1.58 20.92
N PHE A 218 5.19 -2.39 19.95
CA PHE A 218 4.56 -2.48 18.65
C PHE A 218 3.32 -3.39 18.66
N SER A 219 2.36 -3.07 17.81
CA SER A 219 1.16 -3.87 17.59
C SER A 219 1.51 -5.15 16.85
N THR A 220 1.27 -6.29 17.49
CA THR A 220 1.42 -7.61 16.86
C THR A 220 0.48 -7.81 15.66
N TYR A 221 -0.69 -7.14 15.66
CA TYR A 221 -1.62 -7.16 14.52
C TYR A 221 -1.02 -6.49 13.29
N THR A 222 -0.49 -5.27 13.44
CA THR A 222 0.14 -4.56 12.30
C THR A 222 1.40 -5.27 11.84
N ALA A 223 2.25 -5.74 12.77
CA ALA A 223 3.42 -6.54 12.44
C ALA A 223 3.05 -7.82 11.68
N GLY A 224 1.99 -8.53 12.12
CA GLY A 224 1.49 -9.72 11.44
C GLY A 224 0.95 -9.45 10.04
N GLN A 225 0.29 -8.31 9.82
CA GLN A 225 -0.19 -7.89 8.50
C GLN A 225 0.98 -7.61 7.54
N ILE A 226 2.01 -6.91 8.01
CA ILE A 226 3.22 -6.61 7.21
C ILE A 226 3.96 -7.91 6.90
N TYR A 227 4.15 -8.77 7.90
CA TYR A 227 4.78 -10.07 7.72
C TYR A 227 4.04 -10.93 6.68
N PHE A 228 2.70 -11.01 6.77
CA PHE A 228 1.89 -11.75 5.82
C PHE A 228 2.00 -11.17 4.39
N LEU A 229 2.04 -9.84 4.24
CA LEU A 229 2.20 -9.19 2.95
C LEU A 229 3.51 -9.61 2.26
N PHE A 230 4.61 -9.64 3.00
CA PHE A 230 5.93 -9.94 2.41
C PHE A 230 6.19 -11.44 2.32
N ASP A 231 6.07 -12.17 3.43
CA ASP A 231 6.40 -13.60 3.48
C ASP A 231 5.43 -14.43 2.62
N TRP A 232 4.13 -14.25 2.84
CA TRP A 232 3.11 -15.07 2.19
C TRP A 232 2.70 -14.59 0.80
N GLN A 233 2.37 -13.30 0.65
CA GLN A 233 1.85 -12.81 -0.63
C GLN A 233 2.94 -12.45 -1.62
N THR A 234 4.05 -11.86 -1.16
CA THR A 234 5.14 -11.43 -2.04
C THR A 234 6.21 -12.51 -2.21
N GLY A 235 6.42 -13.36 -1.21
CA GLY A 235 7.52 -14.32 -1.17
C GLY A 235 8.88 -13.67 -0.97
N LEU A 236 8.93 -12.47 -0.38
CA LEU A 236 10.15 -11.79 0.02
C LEU A 236 10.45 -12.11 1.48
N PRO A 237 11.58 -12.78 1.81
CA PRO A 237 11.95 -13.06 3.19
C PRO A 237 12.17 -11.76 3.97
N ILE A 238 11.62 -11.68 5.18
CA ILE A 238 11.87 -10.60 6.13
C ILE A 238 12.18 -11.16 7.51
N ASP A 239 13.16 -10.58 8.21
CA ASP A 239 13.56 -11.00 9.53
C ASP A 239 12.68 -10.31 10.59
N ARG A 240 12.09 -11.11 11.50
CA ARG A 240 11.33 -10.59 12.63
C ARG A 240 12.28 -10.39 13.81
N ILE A 241 12.41 -9.15 14.24
CA ILE A 241 13.35 -8.76 15.30
C ILE A 241 12.57 -8.24 16.50
N LYS A 242 12.97 -8.68 17.69
CA LYS A 242 12.44 -8.14 18.95
C LYS A 242 12.90 -6.69 19.12
N ALA A 243 11.98 -5.82 19.52
CA ALA A 243 12.31 -4.43 19.78
C ALA A 243 13.47 -4.25 20.78
N THR A 244 13.50 -5.11 21.81
CA THR A 244 14.58 -5.12 22.82
C THR A 244 15.95 -5.52 22.28
N ALA A 245 16.05 -6.16 21.13
CA ALA A 245 17.32 -6.51 20.52
C ALA A 245 18.10 -5.30 19.99
N LEU A 246 17.40 -4.20 19.67
CA LEU A 246 18.03 -2.92 19.30
C LEU A 246 18.68 -2.22 20.50
N GLN A 247 18.14 -2.38 21.72
CA GLN A 247 18.70 -1.78 22.93
C GLN A 247 19.97 -2.48 23.42
N GLN A 248 20.22 -3.71 22.97
CA GLN A 248 21.36 -4.52 23.45
C GLN A 248 22.64 -4.30 22.62
N SER A 249 22.55 -3.60 21.48
CA SER A 249 23.74 -3.29 20.67
C SER A 249 24.70 -2.32 21.35
N SER A 250 24.20 -1.45 22.22
CA SER A 250 24.97 -0.44 22.97
C SER A 250 25.55 -0.91 24.31
N SER A 251 25.30 -2.13 24.76
CA SER A 251 25.82 -2.62 26.04
C SER A 251 27.16 -3.34 25.88
N PRO A 252 28.18 -3.05 26.73
CA PRO A 252 29.48 -3.74 26.70
C PRO A 252 29.32 -5.25 26.94
N LYS A 253 29.94 -6.05 26.09
CA LYS A 253 29.93 -7.50 26.10
C LYS A 253 30.56 -8.02 27.41
N PHE A 254 29.78 -8.39 28.39
CA PHE A 254 30.20 -9.27 29.46
C PHE A 254 29.63 -10.68 29.21
N GLY A 255 30.49 -11.56 28.72
CA GLY A 255 30.47 -13.01 28.94
C GLY A 255 29.20 -13.83 28.61
N GLY A 256 28.24 -13.36 27.85
CA GLY A 256 27.05 -14.12 27.48
C GLY A 256 26.68 -13.92 26.00
N ARG A 257 26.35 -15.02 25.30
CA ARG A 257 25.94 -15.02 23.89
C ARG A 257 24.59 -14.30 23.69
N SER A 258 24.55 -12.99 23.89
CA SER A 258 23.48 -12.14 23.36
C SER A 258 23.82 -11.85 21.90
N ARG A 259 23.08 -12.42 20.97
CA ARG A 259 23.14 -11.98 19.56
C ARG A 259 22.46 -10.62 19.52
N SER A 260 23.23 -9.55 19.69
CA SER A 260 22.79 -8.20 19.32
C SER A 260 22.51 -8.19 17.82
N VAL A 261 21.39 -7.60 17.43
CA VAL A 261 21.08 -7.33 16.02
C VAL A 261 21.83 -6.07 15.65
N ASP A 262 22.71 -6.14 14.67
CA ASP A 262 23.39 -4.98 14.11
C ASP A 262 22.53 -4.44 12.96
N LEU A 263 22.11 -3.17 13.05
CA LEU A 263 21.34 -2.51 11.98
C LEU A 263 22.12 -2.46 10.65
N LYS A 264 23.44 -2.47 10.70
CA LYS A 264 24.31 -2.51 9.50
C LYS A 264 24.14 -3.79 8.66
N ASP A 265 23.57 -4.82 9.25
CA ASP A 265 23.21 -6.05 8.55
C ASP A 265 21.94 -5.90 7.67
N TYR A 266 21.22 -4.79 7.79
CA TYR A 266 19.91 -4.57 7.12
C TYR A 266 19.91 -3.33 6.26
N ASP A 267 19.19 -3.43 5.13
CA ASP A 267 18.95 -2.31 4.22
C ASP A 267 17.66 -1.55 4.58
N VAL A 268 16.69 -2.27 5.18
CA VAL A 268 15.36 -1.75 5.50
C VAL A 268 14.97 -2.14 6.93
N LEU A 269 14.52 -1.17 7.72
CA LEU A 269 13.92 -1.35 9.03
C LEU A 269 12.45 -0.92 9.01
N ILE A 270 11.53 -1.83 9.34
CA ILE A 270 10.11 -1.55 9.40
C ILE A 270 9.63 -1.46 10.86
N LEU A 271 9.04 -0.33 11.20
CA LEU A 271 8.40 -0.07 12.48
C LEU A 271 6.88 -0.10 12.28
N PRO A 272 6.19 -1.17 12.71
CA PRO A 272 4.74 -1.23 12.65
C PRO A 272 4.11 -0.26 13.64
N ASN A 273 2.78 -0.17 13.65
CA ASN A 273 2.06 0.66 14.63
C ASN A 273 2.60 0.46 16.05
N GLY A 274 2.93 1.54 16.73
CA GLY A 274 3.46 1.52 18.09
C GLY A 274 2.68 2.46 19.01
N GLY A 275 2.69 2.12 20.30
CA GLY A 275 1.99 2.87 21.35
C GLY A 275 2.91 3.67 22.27
N SER A 276 2.41 3.96 23.48
CA SER A 276 3.06 4.79 24.48
C SER A 276 4.45 4.32 24.95
N GLY A 277 4.80 3.06 24.75
CA GLY A 277 6.13 2.53 25.13
C GLY A 277 7.25 2.85 24.14
N LEU A 278 6.97 3.53 23.00
CA LEU A 278 7.99 3.89 22.01
C LEU A 278 9.05 4.83 22.58
N SER A 279 8.68 5.79 23.44
CA SER A 279 9.59 6.73 24.10
C SER A 279 10.53 6.05 25.13
N GLU A 280 10.13 4.91 25.67
CA GLU A 280 10.98 4.12 26.55
C GLU A 280 11.94 3.23 25.75
N LEU A 281 11.47 2.73 24.59
CA LEU A 281 12.27 1.91 23.69
C LEU A 281 13.33 2.75 22.95
N PHE A 282 12.93 3.87 22.39
CA PHE A 282 13.77 4.76 21.61
C PHE A 282 14.21 5.96 22.45
N LYS A 283 15.19 5.73 23.32
CA LYS A 283 15.91 6.80 24.00
C LYS A 283 16.91 7.45 23.04
N GLU A 284 17.50 8.58 23.47
CA GLU A 284 18.40 9.38 22.67
C GLU A 284 19.47 8.55 21.94
N GLU A 285 20.16 7.66 22.65
CA GLU A 285 21.20 6.79 22.07
C GLU A 285 20.66 5.88 20.96
N ALA A 286 19.46 5.29 21.14
CA ALA A 286 18.85 4.42 20.13
C ALA A 286 18.34 5.21 18.92
N LEU A 287 17.87 6.43 19.14
CA LEU A 287 17.47 7.33 18.04
C LEU A 287 18.68 7.76 17.22
N ASP A 288 19.80 8.08 17.87
CA ASP A 288 21.05 8.46 17.21
C ASP A 288 21.62 7.29 16.39
N GLU A 289 21.60 6.06 16.92
CA GLU A 289 22.02 4.87 16.18
C GLU A 289 21.19 4.64 14.91
N ILE A 290 19.84 4.77 15.01
CA ILE A 290 18.96 4.66 13.84
C ILE A 290 19.21 5.81 12.87
N LYS A 291 19.43 7.02 13.37
CA LYS A 291 19.70 8.22 12.56
C LYS A 291 21.01 8.08 11.76
N ASP A 292 22.06 7.57 12.41
CA ASP A 292 23.32 7.30 11.77
C ASP A 292 23.20 6.21 10.72
N TRP A 293 22.49 5.11 11.03
CA TRP A 293 22.22 4.05 10.07
C TRP A 293 21.45 4.55 8.84
N VAL A 294 20.42 5.40 9.02
CA VAL A 294 19.72 6.02 7.90
C VAL A 294 20.67 6.92 7.09
N ASN A 295 21.48 7.78 7.76
CA ASN A 295 22.44 8.64 7.09
C ASN A 295 23.46 7.85 6.25
N GLU A 296 23.81 6.63 6.67
CA GLU A 296 24.70 5.71 5.94
C GLU A 296 24.04 4.99 4.76
N GLY A 297 22.71 5.10 4.59
CA GLY A 297 21.97 4.56 3.44
C GLY A 297 20.80 3.63 3.79
N GLY A 298 20.51 3.42 5.07
CA GLY A 298 19.36 2.63 5.53
C GLY A 298 18.03 3.27 5.16
N THR A 299 17.01 2.45 4.98
CA THR A 299 15.63 2.88 4.75
C THR A 299 14.78 2.57 5.98
N LEU A 300 14.34 3.60 6.70
CA LEU A 300 13.41 3.48 7.82
C LEU A 300 11.97 3.61 7.32
N ILE A 301 11.11 2.64 7.60
CA ILE A 301 9.68 2.69 7.31
C ILE A 301 8.92 2.73 8.61
N ALA A 302 8.28 3.85 8.91
CA ALA A 302 7.45 4.02 10.10
C ALA A 302 5.97 4.06 9.72
N THR A 303 5.13 3.29 10.43
CA THR A 303 3.69 3.22 10.16
C THR A 303 2.86 3.67 11.34
N GLU A 304 1.71 4.30 11.07
CA GLU A 304 0.70 4.65 12.07
C GLU A 304 1.30 5.39 13.28
N GLY A 305 1.13 4.89 14.51
CA GLY A 305 1.67 5.49 15.73
C GLY A 305 3.20 5.57 15.77
N ALA A 306 3.93 4.65 15.11
CA ALA A 306 5.38 4.77 14.96
C ALA A 306 5.74 5.94 14.04
N ALA A 307 4.99 6.15 12.95
CA ALA A 307 5.20 7.33 12.10
C ALA A 307 4.97 8.64 12.87
N SER A 308 3.91 8.70 13.67
CA SER A 308 3.64 9.86 14.55
C SER A 308 4.76 10.09 15.57
N PHE A 309 5.34 9.02 16.12
CA PHE A 309 6.46 9.10 17.08
C PHE A 309 7.72 9.71 16.46
N PHE A 310 8.06 9.33 15.22
CA PHE A 310 9.26 9.82 14.52
C PHE A 310 9.11 11.23 13.93
N THR A 311 8.15 12.01 14.40
CA THR A 311 8.00 13.43 14.05
C THR A 311 8.80 14.33 15.01
N LYS A 312 9.03 15.57 14.60
CA LYS A 312 9.81 16.56 15.36
C LYS A 312 9.31 16.79 16.80
N GLU A 313 8.00 16.76 17.00
CA GLU A 313 7.39 17.02 18.30
C GLU A 313 7.58 15.87 19.30
N SER A 314 7.77 14.66 18.82
CA SER A 314 7.87 13.47 19.67
C SER A 314 9.30 12.97 19.88
N SER A 315 10.14 13.01 18.84
CA SER A 315 11.48 12.42 18.86
C SER A 315 12.58 13.34 18.33
N ASP A 316 12.23 14.46 17.71
CA ASP A 316 13.16 15.34 16.97
C ASP A 316 14.04 14.59 15.94
N PHE A 317 13.48 13.52 15.38
CA PHE A 317 14.19 12.65 14.46
C PHE A 317 14.33 13.26 13.07
N THR A 318 13.26 13.88 12.57
CA THR A 318 13.24 14.66 11.32
C THR A 318 12.58 16.02 11.55
N GLU A 319 12.64 16.91 10.55
CA GLU A 319 11.93 18.21 10.60
C GLU A 319 10.43 18.11 10.32
N ILE A 320 9.89 16.90 10.22
CA ILE A 320 8.47 16.65 9.95
C ILE A 320 7.67 16.78 11.24
N SER A 321 6.54 17.46 11.17
CA SER A 321 5.62 17.64 12.30
C SER A 321 4.22 17.14 11.95
N LEU A 322 3.48 16.70 12.95
CA LEU A 322 2.05 16.48 12.83
C LEU A 322 1.29 17.81 12.82
N LYS A 323 0.19 17.87 12.09
CA LYS A 323 -0.76 18.98 12.21
C LYS A 323 -1.47 18.89 13.56
N LYS A 324 -1.36 19.93 14.36
CA LYS A 324 -2.02 19.99 15.67
C LYS A 324 -3.53 19.98 15.50
N TYR A 325 -4.17 19.00 16.14
CA TYR A 325 -5.61 18.98 16.22
C TYR A 325 -6.08 20.13 17.15
N PRO A 326 -7.12 20.90 16.78
CA PRO A 326 -7.64 21.96 17.65
C PRO A 326 -8.00 21.39 19.02
N LYS A 327 -7.40 21.91 20.08
CA LYS A 327 -7.74 21.48 21.44
C LYS A 327 -9.19 21.86 21.72
N ASP A 328 -10.02 20.85 21.89
CA ASP A 328 -11.34 21.05 22.44
C ASP A 328 -11.21 21.50 23.90
N SER A 329 -11.93 22.54 24.30
CA SER A 329 -11.91 22.90 25.70
C SER A 329 -12.54 21.73 26.48
N SER A 330 -11.76 21.11 27.35
CA SER A 330 -12.22 20.04 28.26
C SER A 330 -13.45 20.42 29.09
N LEU A 331 -13.77 21.70 29.14
CA LEU A 331 -14.96 22.29 29.76
C LEU A 331 -16.25 21.91 29.03
N MET A 332 -16.23 21.78 27.69
CA MET A 332 -17.43 21.47 26.93
C MET A 332 -17.97 20.06 27.20
N ALA A 333 -17.09 19.07 27.20
CA ALA A 333 -17.47 17.69 27.54
C ALA A 333 -17.97 17.58 29.00
N ARG A 334 -17.39 18.34 29.92
CA ARG A 334 -17.78 18.32 31.33
C ARG A 334 -19.11 19.06 31.61
N SER A 335 -19.49 20.01 30.76
CA SER A 335 -20.77 20.72 30.85
C SER A 335 -21.96 19.93 30.33
N LEU A 336 -21.72 18.85 29.56
CA LEU A 336 -22.79 18.00 29.07
C LEU A 336 -23.40 17.10 30.19
N PRO A 337 -24.69 16.75 30.09
CA PRO A 337 -25.28 15.69 30.88
C PRO A 337 -24.46 14.38 30.77
N TYR A 338 -24.41 13.64 31.86
CA TYR A 338 -23.53 12.43 31.95
C TYR A 338 -23.80 11.40 30.84
N ASP A 339 -25.06 11.17 30.51
CA ASP A 339 -25.52 10.25 29.46
C ASP A 339 -25.11 10.67 28.03
N GLN A 340 -24.86 11.95 27.82
CA GLN A 340 -24.47 12.49 26.52
C GLN A 340 -22.95 12.49 26.29
N ARG A 341 -22.13 12.32 27.34
CA ARG A 341 -20.67 12.43 27.26
C ARG A 341 -20.04 11.37 26.36
N THR A 342 -20.49 10.12 26.50
CA THR A 342 -19.98 9.00 25.69
C THR A 342 -20.26 9.19 24.20
N ALA A 343 -21.47 9.64 23.85
CA ALA A 343 -21.83 9.94 22.47
C ALA A 343 -21.03 11.14 21.90
N TYR A 344 -20.81 12.16 22.72
CA TYR A 344 -20.00 13.32 22.34
C TYR A 344 -18.54 12.95 22.04
N GLU A 345 -17.91 12.16 22.94
CA GLU A 345 -16.55 11.66 22.70
C GLU A 345 -16.50 10.66 21.53
N GLY A 346 -17.53 9.85 21.34
CA GLY A 346 -17.64 8.94 20.19
C GLY A 346 -17.62 9.66 18.84
N LYS A 347 -18.31 10.80 18.75
CA LYS A 347 -18.35 11.62 17.53
C LYS A 347 -16.99 12.20 17.12
N LYS A 348 -16.05 12.31 18.06
CA LYS A 348 -14.68 12.79 17.77
C LYS A 348 -13.77 11.72 17.23
N ARG A 349 -14.15 10.44 17.31
CA ARG A 349 -13.34 9.32 16.82
C ARG A 349 -13.58 9.12 15.32
N ILE A 350 -12.54 8.62 14.65
CA ILE A 350 -12.64 8.07 13.31
C ILE A 350 -12.44 6.55 13.44
N PRO A 351 -13.53 5.77 13.31
CA PRO A 351 -13.50 4.33 13.62
C PRO A 351 -13.16 3.46 12.41
N GLY A 352 -12.41 3.96 11.44
CA GLY A 352 -12.14 3.29 10.18
C GLY A 352 -13.08 3.78 9.07
N THR A 353 -12.74 4.93 8.50
CA THR A 353 -13.51 5.63 7.46
C THR A 353 -12.73 5.62 6.16
N ALA A 354 -13.41 5.28 5.06
CA ALA A 354 -12.82 5.33 3.73
C ALA A 354 -12.73 6.77 3.24
N LEU A 355 -11.53 7.24 3.05
CA LEU A 355 -11.24 8.58 2.56
C LEU A 355 -10.65 8.54 1.17
N ASN A 356 -11.06 9.50 0.32
CA ASN A 356 -10.45 9.71 -0.98
C ASN A 356 -9.04 10.29 -0.80
N ALA A 357 -8.07 9.74 -1.53
CA ALA A 357 -6.67 10.15 -1.49
C ALA A 357 -6.14 10.42 -2.89
N LYS A 358 -5.31 11.46 -3.00
CA LYS A 358 -4.54 11.82 -4.21
C LYS A 358 -3.11 11.33 -4.05
N ILE A 359 -2.59 10.70 -5.10
CA ILE A 359 -1.30 10.05 -5.10
C ILE A 359 -0.43 10.63 -6.20
N ASP A 360 0.78 11.01 -5.85
CA ASP A 360 1.83 11.34 -6.82
C ASP A 360 2.43 10.05 -7.39
N ILE A 361 1.88 9.60 -8.51
CA ILE A 361 2.29 8.35 -9.17
C ILE A 361 3.67 8.43 -9.84
N THR A 362 4.29 9.60 -9.86
CA THR A 362 5.64 9.79 -10.39
C THR A 362 6.73 9.47 -9.36
N HIS A 363 6.35 9.40 -8.09
CA HIS A 363 7.26 9.09 -6.99
C HIS A 363 7.41 7.57 -6.80
N PRO A 364 8.64 7.05 -6.53
CA PRO A 364 8.90 5.61 -6.37
C PRO A 364 7.99 4.90 -5.34
N LEU A 365 7.62 5.57 -4.24
CA LEU A 365 6.69 5.03 -3.24
C LEU A 365 5.29 4.74 -3.83
N ALA A 366 4.93 5.36 -4.93
CA ALA A 366 3.62 5.25 -5.56
C ALA A 366 3.62 4.51 -6.91
N PHE A 367 4.75 3.98 -7.36
CA PHE A 367 4.82 3.25 -8.63
C PHE A 367 3.80 2.12 -8.69
N GLY A 368 3.13 1.99 -9.83
CA GLY A 368 2.09 0.99 -10.06
C GLY A 368 0.74 1.27 -9.38
N LEU A 369 0.60 2.40 -8.68
CA LEU A 369 -0.68 2.86 -8.15
C LEU A 369 -1.43 3.75 -9.15
N LYS A 370 -2.71 3.96 -8.90
CA LYS A 370 -3.53 4.97 -9.59
C LYS A 370 -3.37 6.32 -8.87
N ALA A 371 -3.57 7.43 -9.60
CA ALA A 371 -3.51 8.79 -9.04
C ALA A 371 -4.57 9.07 -7.96
N GLU A 372 -5.61 8.25 -7.91
CA GLU A 372 -6.64 8.28 -6.87
C GLU A 372 -6.81 6.88 -6.28
N LEU A 373 -6.87 6.81 -4.96
CA LEU A 373 -7.17 5.58 -4.22
C LEU A 373 -7.97 5.91 -2.96
N TYR A 374 -8.41 4.86 -2.27
CA TYR A 374 -9.11 4.98 -0.99
C TYR A 374 -8.23 4.45 0.11
N THR A 375 -7.98 5.31 1.11
CA THR A 375 -7.31 4.90 2.34
C THR A 375 -8.32 4.68 3.46
N LEU A 376 -8.01 3.79 4.39
CA LEU A 376 -8.82 3.55 5.57
C LEU A 376 -8.20 4.32 6.74
N LYS A 377 -8.91 5.32 7.22
CA LYS A 377 -8.45 6.24 8.26
C LYS A 377 -8.93 5.83 9.64
N PHE A 378 -7.98 5.73 10.56
CA PHE A 378 -8.21 5.68 12.00
C PHE A 378 -7.52 6.88 12.68
N GLY A 379 -8.22 7.52 13.62
CA GLY A 379 -7.65 8.66 14.31
C GLY A 379 -7.49 9.92 13.43
N THR A 380 -6.81 10.93 13.96
CA THR A 380 -6.74 12.26 13.36
C THR A 380 -5.34 12.69 12.93
N ASP A 381 -4.32 11.85 13.15
CA ASP A 381 -2.93 12.19 12.80
C ASP A 381 -2.76 12.42 11.31
N VAL A 382 -2.11 13.53 10.96
CA VAL A 382 -1.69 13.87 9.60
C VAL A 382 -0.38 14.65 9.64
N LEU A 383 0.43 14.48 8.61
CA LEU A 383 1.69 15.21 8.46
C LEU A 383 1.44 16.62 7.91
N LEU A 384 2.20 17.58 8.40
CA LEU A 384 2.31 18.88 7.76
C LEU A 384 3.31 18.79 6.61
N SER A 385 2.88 19.24 5.43
CA SER A 385 3.79 19.39 4.30
C SER A 385 4.79 20.52 4.58
N ASN A 386 6.08 20.25 4.35
CA ASN A 386 7.15 21.23 4.41
C ASN A 386 8.19 20.91 3.31
N ALA A 387 9.26 21.69 3.20
CA ALA A 387 10.27 21.53 2.16
C ALA A 387 11.08 20.22 2.27
N ALA A 388 11.13 19.60 3.47
CA ALA A 388 11.87 18.35 3.69
C ALA A 388 11.04 17.10 3.35
N LEU A 389 9.70 17.22 3.25
CA LEU A 389 8.79 16.10 2.99
C LEU A 389 8.43 16.01 1.51
N GLU A 390 8.89 14.97 0.85
CA GLU A 390 8.38 14.56 -0.45
C GLU A 390 6.97 13.97 -0.24
N THR A 391 5.94 14.78 -0.47
CA THR A 391 4.54 14.36 -0.30
C THR A 391 4.12 13.41 -1.41
N VAL A 392 3.78 12.18 -1.07
CA VAL A 392 3.38 11.13 -2.04
C VAL A 392 1.89 10.86 -1.99
N GLY A 393 1.30 10.85 -0.79
CA GLY A 393 -0.12 10.65 -0.58
C GLY A 393 -0.72 11.76 0.26
N SER A 394 -1.77 12.42 -0.25
CA SER A 394 -2.55 13.42 0.47
C SER A 394 -4.03 13.11 0.43
N TYR A 395 -4.77 13.49 1.46
CA TYR A 395 -6.21 13.39 1.45
C TYR A 395 -6.82 14.34 0.42
N GLY A 396 -7.94 13.94 -0.15
CA GLY A 396 -8.70 14.74 -1.10
C GLY A 396 -9.23 16.04 -0.53
N THR A 397 -9.88 16.83 -1.37
CA THR A 397 -10.56 18.06 -0.94
C THR A 397 -11.76 17.74 -0.05
N LEU A 398 -12.10 18.63 0.87
CA LEU A 398 -13.16 18.45 1.87
C LEU A 398 -14.48 17.91 1.27
N ASN A 399 -14.90 18.43 0.12
CA ASN A 399 -16.17 18.06 -0.52
C ASN A 399 -16.20 16.65 -1.10
N GLN A 400 -15.03 16.01 -1.29
CA GLN A 400 -14.87 14.68 -1.88
C GLN A 400 -14.16 13.71 -0.95
N LEU A 401 -13.80 14.17 0.25
CA LEU A 401 -12.93 13.43 1.15
C LEU A 401 -13.59 12.17 1.69
N ASN A 402 -14.78 12.30 2.29
CA ASN A 402 -15.49 11.17 2.88
C ASN A 402 -16.21 10.35 1.80
N VAL A 403 -15.77 9.11 1.60
CA VAL A 403 -16.35 8.21 0.60
C VAL A 403 -17.32 7.24 1.24
N ALA A 404 -16.97 6.69 2.39
CA ALA A 404 -17.81 5.76 3.14
C ALA A 404 -17.39 5.70 4.62
N GLY A 405 -18.35 5.47 5.49
CA GLY A 405 -18.14 5.46 6.93
C GLY A 405 -18.30 6.84 7.56
N TYR A 406 -17.97 6.95 8.85
CA TYR A 406 -18.20 8.14 9.65
C TYR A 406 -16.89 8.89 9.98
N ALA A 407 -16.90 10.19 9.77
CA ALA A 407 -15.98 11.14 10.37
C ALA A 407 -16.72 12.47 10.57
N SER A 408 -16.51 13.14 11.70
CA SER A 408 -17.17 14.43 11.97
C SER A 408 -16.70 15.51 10.97
N PRO A 409 -17.51 16.55 10.72
CA PRO A 409 -17.10 17.68 9.87
C PRO A 409 -15.78 18.31 10.31
N GLU A 410 -15.53 18.40 11.62
CA GLU A 410 -14.30 18.93 12.19
C GLU A 410 -13.11 18.04 11.83
N ASN A 411 -13.26 16.72 11.99
CA ASN A 411 -12.25 15.73 11.60
C ASN A 411 -11.96 15.81 10.09
N LEU A 412 -13.00 15.84 9.26
CA LEU A 412 -12.83 15.96 7.81
C LEU A 412 -12.11 17.25 7.42
N SER A 413 -12.45 18.38 8.06
CA SER A 413 -11.79 19.66 7.84
C SER A 413 -10.31 19.64 8.28
N HIS A 414 -10.00 18.92 9.37
CA HIS A 414 -8.63 18.74 9.83
C HIS A 414 -7.80 17.90 8.86
N LEU A 415 -8.37 16.83 8.30
CA LEU A 415 -7.69 15.89 7.41
C LEU A 415 -7.51 16.43 5.98
N ALA A 416 -8.50 17.16 5.45
CA ALA A 416 -8.57 17.57 4.05
C ALA A 416 -7.26 18.24 3.56
N GLY A 417 -6.74 17.76 2.42
CA GLY A 417 -5.55 18.27 1.77
C GLY A 417 -4.22 17.98 2.48
N ASN A 418 -4.23 17.33 3.65
CA ASN A 418 -3.00 17.05 4.41
C ASN A 418 -2.41 15.69 4.02
N THR A 419 -1.12 15.50 4.34
CA THR A 419 -0.32 14.36 3.93
C THR A 419 -0.50 13.17 4.88
N PHE A 420 -0.72 11.97 4.33
CA PHE A 420 -0.71 10.71 5.09
C PHE A 420 0.44 9.78 4.71
N ALA A 421 1.10 10.02 3.58
CA ALA A 421 2.24 9.26 3.12
C ALA A 421 3.28 10.17 2.47
N GLY A 422 4.53 10.02 2.87
CA GLY A 422 5.63 10.81 2.32
C GLY A 422 6.99 10.24 2.66
N VAL A 423 8.02 10.80 2.05
CA VAL A 423 9.41 10.38 2.21
C VAL A 423 10.28 11.58 2.57
N VAL A 424 11.23 11.35 3.45
CA VAL A 424 12.29 12.32 3.81
C VAL A 424 13.63 11.72 3.45
N SER A 425 14.43 12.46 2.71
CA SER A 425 15.83 12.10 2.47
C SER A 425 16.69 12.50 3.67
N MET A 426 17.50 11.59 4.18
CA MET A 426 18.39 11.81 5.32
C MET A 426 19.77 11.20 4.99
N GLY A 427 20.77 12.05 4.76
CA GLY A 427 22.07 11.57 4.26
C GLY A 427 21.94 10.81 2.94
N ARG A 428 22.33 9.53 2.94
CA ARG A 428 22.18 8.63 1.78
C ARG A 428 20.93 7.76 1.87
N GLY A 429 20.24 7.75 3.00
CA GLY A 429 19.07 6.92 3.24
C GLY A 429 17.76 7.70 3.19
N LYS A 430 16.70 7.01 3.57
CA LYS A 430 15.32 7.50 3.47
C LYS A 430 14.54 7.19 4.73
N VAL A 431 13.61 8.08 5.10
CA VAL A 431 12.59 7.85 6.11
C VAL A 431 11.22 7.89 5.43
N VAL A 432 10.50 6.78 5.45
CA VAL A 432 9.17 6.65 4.86
C VAL A 432 8.13 6.74 5.96
N TYR A 433 7.25 7.72 5.87
CA TYR A 433 6.12 7.92 6.77
C TYR A 433 4.83 7.42 6.14
N LEU A 434 4.15 6.48 6.80
CA LEU A 434 2.83 5.97 6.43
C LEU A 434 1.88 6.12 7.62
N ILE A 435 1.14 7.22 7.68
CA ILE A 435 0.24 7.51 8.81
C ILE A 435 -0.96 6.55 8.82
N ASP A 436 -1.42 6.10 7.65
CA ASP A 436 -2.50 5.14 7.55
C ASP A 436 -1.97 3.72 7.39
N ASN A 437 -2.74 2.73 7.88
CA ASN A 437 -2.43 1.32 7.65
C ASN A 437 -2.73 0.93 6.19
N THR A 438 -1.69 0.65 5.43
CA THR A 438 -1.79 0.38 3.99
C THR A 438 -2.29 -1.03 3.64
N GLN A 439 -2.40 -1.93 4.61
CA GLN A 439 -2.84 -3.33 4.43
C GLN A 439 -3.76 -3.83 5.57
N TYR A 440 -4.60 -2.96 6.08
CA TYR A 440 -5.42 -3.22 7.25
C TYR A 440 -6.21 -4.52 7.16
N ARG A 441 -6.00 -5.41 8.15
CA ARG A 441 -6.60 -6.75 8.28
C ARG A 441 -6.42 -7.62 7.03
N MET A 442 -5.44 -7.30 6.16
CA MET A 442 -5.27 -7.93 4.83
C MET A 442 -6.54 -7.89 3.98
N PHE A 443 -7.47 -7.04 4.33
CA PHE A 443 -8.72 -6.74 3.63
C PHE A 443 -8.63 -5.41 2.87
N TRP A 444 -8.12 -4.34 3.51
CA TRP A 444 -7.95 -3.04 2.87
C TRP A 444 -6.63 -3.01 2.10
N MET A 445 -6.66 -3.47 0.85
CA MET A 445 -5.45 -3.78 0.08
C MET A 445 -5.12 -2.75 -1.01
N GLY A 446 -6.00 -1.78 -1.27
CA GLY A 446 -5.77 -0.76 -2.31
C GLY A 446 -4.41 -0.04 -2.17
N PRO A 447 -4.08 0.50 -0.99
CA PRO A 447 -2.80 1.18 -0.76
C PRO A 447 -1.62 0.25 -0.43
N SER A 448 -1.78 -1.08 -0.35
CA SER A 448 -0.70 -2.01 0.07
C SER A 448 0.54 -1.95 -0.81
N ARG A 449 0.40 -1.51 -2.07
CA ARG A 449 1.53 -1.27 -2.98
C ARG A 449 2.51 -0.24 -2.43
N MET A 450 2.05 0.75 -1.62
CA MET A 450 2.98 1.70 -0.98
C MET A 450 3.94 1.00 -0.03
N MET A 451 3.47 0.06 0.79
CA MET A 451 4.33 -0.72 1.67
C MET A 451 5.30 -1.61 0.86
N GLN A 452 4.82 -2.24 -0.22
CA GLN A 452 5.71 -3.00 -1.11
C GLN A 452 6.75 -2.12 -1.78
N ASN A 453 6.37 -0.93 -2.26
CA ASN A 453 7.30 0.04 -2.85
C ASN A 453 8.31 0.59 -1.84
N ALA A 454 7.89 0.86 -0.60
CA ALA A 454 8.77 1.31 0.46
C ALA A 454 9.92 0.32 0.72
N VAL A 455 9.66 -0.98 0.57
CA VAL A 455 10.67 -2.04 0.75
C VAL A 455 11.42 -2.36 -0.55
N MET A 456 10.72 -2.42 -1.69
CA MET A 456 11.27 -3.02 -2.91
C MET A 456 11.75 -2.01 -3.95
N GLN A 457 11.27 -0.75 -3.89
CA GLN A 457 11.63 0.31 -4.83
C GLN A 457 12.50 1.38 -4.15
N ILE A 458 12.05 1.95 -3.03
CA ILE A 458 12.70 3.07 -2.35
C ILE A 458 14.19 2.86 -2.08
N PRO A 459 14.68 1.68 -1.62
CA PRO A 459 16.12 1.49 -1.38
C PRO A 459 17.01 1.61 -2.63
N GLY A 460 16.42 1.58 -3.82
CA GLY A 460 17.14 1.77 -5.10
C GLY A 460 17.22 3.24 -5.54
N TYR A 461 16.36 4.09 -5.00
CA TYR A 461 16.20 5.50 -5.36
C TYR A 461 16.68 6.42 -4.25
#